data_49cad9a0beeb0bebf1318e244397ddc3
#
_entry.id   49cad9a0beeb0bebf1318e244397ddc3
#
_cell.length_a   1.000
_cell.length_b   1.000
_cell.length_c   1.000
_cell.angle_alpha   90.00
_cell.angle_beta   90.00
_cell.angle_gamma   90.00
#
_symmetry.space_group_name_H-M   'P 1'
#
loop_
_entity.id
_entity.type
_entity.pdbx_description
1 polymer ?
#
loop_
_entity_poly.entity_id
_entity_poly.type
_entity_poly.pdbx_seq_one_letter_code
_entity_poly.pdbx_strand_id
1 'polypeptide(L)'
;MQWAERVRAYVRMHGAGYTLHRAGEMLAARVLLRDEWRFRRERTSKRELATQRAHPFPDVRISVVVPVFNTRPKFLRALADSLLAQTHGAWEACLYDGGSTSAETRKALEAIAVRDSRFRVAFGAENAGISGNTNRAIKMATGEYIALCDHDDVLAPDALWRIAEAIDAHHPDVLYH
;
A
#
# COMPACT_ATOMS: atom_id res chain seq x y z
N MET A 1 13.08 -36.31 3.34
CA MET A 1 13.90 -36.41 4.56
C MET A 1 14.21 -35.05 5.21
N GLN A 2 14.45 -33.98 4.45
CA GLN A 2 14.85 -32.68 5.01
C GLN A 2 13.79 -31.94 5.88
N TRP A 3 12.50 -32.14 5.68
CA TRP A 3 11.46 -31.37 6.41
C TRP A 3 11.33 -31.81 7.88
N ALA A 4 11.34 -33.12 8.15
CA ALA A 4 11.22 -33.65 9.52
C ALA A 4 12.39 -33.28 10.42
N GLU A 5 13.60 -33.18 9.85
CA GLU A 5 14.80 -32.72 10.58
C GLU A 5 14.76 -31.24 10.92
N ARG A 6 14.25 -30.41 10.01
CA ARG A 6 14.04 -28.97 10.26
C ARG A 6 13.01 -28.73 11.36
N VAL A 7 11.92 -29.48 11.39
CA VAL A 7 10.91 -29.40 12.46
C VAL A 7 11.50 -29.85 13.80
N ARG A 8 12.26 -30.95 13.85
CA ARG A 8 12.92 -31.40 15.08
C ARG A 8 13.95 -30.40 15.60
N ALA A 9 14.72 -29.76 14.72
CA ALA A 9 15.66 -28.72 15.09
C ALA A 9 14.95 -27.47 15.65
N TYR A 10 13.83 -27.10 15.04
CA TYR A 10 13.01 -25.96 15.49
C TYR A 10 12.36 -26.22 16.86
N VAL A 11 11.82 -27.43 17.06
CA VAL A 11 11.27 -27.87 18.37
C VAL A 11 12.36 -27.89 19.46
N ARG A 12 13.55 -28.31 19.13
CA ARG A 12 14.69 -28.31 20.06
C ARG A 12 15.12 -26.90 20.47
N MET A 13 15.02 -25.94 19.53
CA MET A 13 15.47 -24.55 19.74
C MET A 13 14.45 -23.72 20.51
N HIS A 14 13.16 -23.94 20.28
CA HIS A 14 12.09 -23.07 20.79
C HIS A 14 11.14 -23.77 21.79
N GLY A 15 11.28 -25.07 22.01
CA GLY A 15 10.40 -25.87 22.87
C GLY A 15 9.10 -26.32 22.17
N ALA A 16 8.58 -27.46 22.60
CA ALA A 16 7.39 -28.07 22.00
C ALA A 16 6.14 -27.20 22.12
N GLY A 17 5.97 -26.51 23.28
CA GLY A 17 4.81 -25.62 23.52
C GLY A 17 4.76 -24.44 22.56
N TYR A 18 5.89 -23.76 22.34
CA TYR A 18 6.01 -22.67 21.39
C TYR A 18 5.77 -23.12 19.95
N THR A 19 6.31 -24.29 19.58
CA THR A 19 6.13 -24.84 18.22
C THR A 19 4.67 -25.23 17.95
N LEU A 20 3.96 -25.79 18.94
CA LEU A 20 2.52 -26.08 18.84
C LEU A 20 1.68 -24.81 18.75
N HIS A 21 2.03 -23.77 19.53
CA HIS A 21 1.37 -22.47 19.46
C HIS A 21 1.54 -21.84 18.08
N ARG A 22 2.76 -21.81 17.55
CA ARG A 22 3.06 -21.32 16.18
C ARG A 22 2.40 -22.14 15.08
N ALA A 23 2.34 -23.48 15.23
CA ALA A 23 1.61 -24.34 14.31
C ALA A 23 0.09 -24.08 14.38
N GLY A 24 -0.44 -23.79 15.57
CA GLY A 24 -1.82 -23.36 15.80
C GLY A 24 -2.12 -22.01 15.14
N GLU A 25 -1.23 -21.02 15.28
CA GLU A 25 -1.32 -19.74 14.59
C GLU A 25 -1.27 -19.89 13.06
N MET A 26 -0.38 -20.73 12.53
CA MET A 26 -0.31 -21.02 11.08
C MET A 26 -1.54 -21.77 10.57
N LEU A 27 -2.14 -22.68 11.38
CA LEU A 27 -3.40 -23.35 11.07
C LEU A 27 -4.57 -22.38 11.19
N ALA A 28 -4.59 -21.52 12.21
CA ALA A 28 -5.56 -20.44 12.35
C ALA A 28 -5.45 -19.45 11.21
N ALA A 29 -4.23 -19.04 10.81
CA ALA A 29 -4.01 -18.23 9.62
C ALA A 29 -4.50 -18.92 8.35
N ARG A 30 -4.34 -20.24 8.22
CA ARG A 30 -4.85 -21.03 7.08
C ARG A 30 -6.39 -21.20 7.11
N VAL A 31 -7.00 -21.19 8.28
CA VAL A 31 -8.47 -21.15 8.47
C VAL A 31 -8.98 -19.72 8.27
N LEU A 32 -8.19 -18.70 8.64
CA LEU A 32 -8.40 -17.27 8.36
C LEU A 32 -8.18 -16.91 6.87
N LEU A 33 -7.61 -17.81 6.04
CA LEU A 33 -7.71 -17.73 4.57
C LEU A 33 -9.16 -17.79 4.05
N ARG A 34 -10.15 -18.06 4.93
CA ARG A 34 -11.56 -17.70 4.68
C ARG A 34 -11.74 -16.20 4.46
N ASP A 35 -10.87 -15.34 4.99
CA ASP A 35 -10.94 -13.90 4.77
C ASP A 35 -10.44 -13.52 3.38
N GLU A 36 -9.45 -14.21 2.79
CA GLU A 36 -9.13 -14.05 1.36
C GLU A 36 -10.32 -14.39 0.44
N TRP A 37 -11.13 -15.41 0.81
CA TRP A 37 -12.36 -15.72 0.10
C TRP A 37 -13.48 -14.69 0.34
N ARG A 38 -13.57 -14.11 1.54
CA ARG A 38 -14.44 -12.98 1.84
C ARG A 38 -14.00 -11.75 1.04
N PHE A 39 -12.72 -11.38 1.10
CA PHE A 39 -12.14 -10.28 0.33
C PHE A 39 -12.34 -10.44 -1.18
N ARG A 40 -12.22 -11.65 -1.72
CA ARG A 40 -12.57 -11.92 -3.14
C ARG A 40 -14.06 -11.82 -3.44
N ARG A 41 -14.92 -12.06 -2.48
CA ARG A 41 -16.38 -11.99 -2.61
C ARG A 41 -16.91 -10.57 -2.45
N GLU A 42 -16.19 -9.73 -1.74
CA GLU A 42 -16.49 -8.32 -1.50
C GLU A 42 -15.88 -7.39 -2.56
N ARG A 43 -15.29 -7.94 -3.63
CA ARG A 43 -14.80 -7.13 -4.74
C ARG A 43 -15.94 -6.33 -5.36
N THR A 44 -15.78 -5.02 -5.31
CA THR A 44 -16.68 -4.07 -5.95
C THR A 44 -16.94 -4.45 -7.40
N SER A 45 -18.20 -4.57 -7.78
CA SER A 45 -18.58 -4.99 -9.12
C SER A 45 -18.16 -3.96 -10.17
N LYS A 46 -17.97 -4.39 -11.43
CA LYS A 46 -17.65 -3.47 -12.54
C LYS A 46 -18.72 -2.37 -12.70
N ARG A 47 -19.98 -2.71 -12.45
CA ARG A 47 -21.09 -1.74 -12.51
C ARG A 47 -20.98 -0.68 -11.42
N GLU A 48 -20.66 -1.10 -10.21
CA GLU A 48 -20.45 -0.21 -9.06
C GLU A 48 -19.23 0.70 -9.28
N LEU A 49 -18.10 0.17 -9.75
CA LEU A 49 -16.92 0.97 -10.11
C LEU A 49 -17.25 2.02 -11.20
N ALA A 50 -18.12 1.68 -12.16
CA ALA A 50 -18.59 2.64 -13.16
C ALA A 50 -19.46 3.72 -12.53
N THR A 51 -20.36 3.35 -11.60
CA THR A 51 -21.18 4.29 -10.85
C THR A 51 -20.33 5.25 -10.03
N GLN A 52 -19.32 4.75 -9.33
CA GLN A 52 -18.39 5.57 -8.54
C GLN A 52 -17.65 6.61 -9.40
N ARG A 53 -17.19 6.22 -10.60
CA ARG A 53 -16.57 7.16 -11.55
C ARG A 53 -17.53 8.25 -12.03
N ALA A 54 -18.83 7.96 -12.10
CA ALA A 54 -19.85 8.93 -12.47
C ALA A 54 -20.26 9.86 -11.30
N HIS A 55 -19.92 9.51 -10.07
CA HIS A 55 -20.22 10.29 -8.86
C HIS A 55 -18.92 10.61 -8.10
N PRO A 56 -18.06 11.47 -8.63
CA PRO A 56 -16.81 11.85 -8.00
C PRO A 56 -17.04 12.79 -6.81
N PHE A 57 -16.05 12.86 -5.92
CA PHE A 57 -15.93 13.87 -4.85
C PHE A 57 -14.80 14.84 -5.22
N PRO A 58 -15.00 15.80 -6.13
CA PRO A 58 -13.93 16.60 -6.71
C PRO A 58 -13.21 17.49 -5.69
N ASP A 59 -13.91 17.88 -4.62
CA ASP A 59 -13.40 18.77 -3.58
C ASP A 59 -12.56 18.01 -2.52
N VAL A 60 -12.65 16.68 -2.50
CA VAL A 60 -11.85 15.85 -1.58
C VAL A 60 -10.57 15.42 -2.26
N ARG A 61 -9.49 16.17 -2.06
CA ARG A 61 -8.18 15.82 -2.61
C ARG A 61 -7.34 15.03 -1.62
N ILE A 62 -6.89 13.84 -2.04
CA ILE A 62 -6.12 12.90 -1.22
C ILE A 62 -4.69 12.83 -1.73
N SER A 63 -3.71 13.08 -0.84
CA SER A 63 -2.30 12.85 -1.10
C SER A 63 -1.88 11.48 -0.58
N VAL A 64 -1.59 10.55 -1.48
CA VAL A 64 -1.04 9.24 -1.12
C VAL A 64 0.46 9.38 -0.92
N VAL A 65 0.92 9.17 0.30
CA VAL A 65 2.31 9.37 0.74
C VAL A 65 3.03 8.04 0.78
N VAL A 66 4.10 7.91 -0.01
CA VAL A 66 4.84 6.66 -0.21
C VAL A 66 6.33 6.86 0.02
N PRO A 67 6.88 6.45 1.17
CA PRO A 67 8.32 6.39 1.36
C PRO A 67 8.90 5.20 0.58
N VAL A 68 9.97 5.44 -0.19
CA VAL A 68 10.62 4.42 -1.02
C VAL A 68 12.10 4.28 -0.63
N PHE A 69 12.58 3.05 -0.51
CA PHE A 69 14.01 2.75 -0.38
C PHE A 69 14.33 1.36 -0.92
N ASN A 70 15.17 1.29 -1.96
CA ASN A 70 15.62 0.05 -2.61
C ASN A 70 14.49 -0.94 -2.98
N THR A 71 13.33 -0.42 -3.34
CA THR A 71 12.14 -1.18 -3.68
C THR A 71 12.28 -1.83 -5.05
N ARG A 72 11.93 -3.11 -5.17
CA ARG A 72 11.95 -3.81 -6.46
C ARG A 72 10.98 -3.15 -7.45
N PRO A 73 11.38 -2.91 -8.72
CA PRO A 73 10.55 -2.25 -9.73
C PRO A 73 9.16 -2.84 -9.94
N LYS A 74 8.99 -4.15 -9.73
CA LYS A 74 7.70 -4.82 -9.86
C LYS A 74 6.65 -4.30 -8.86
N PHE A 75 7.06 -3.99 -7.63
CA PHE A 75 6.16 -3.49 -6.59
C PHE A 75 5.78 -2.03 -6.88
N LEU A 76 6.75 -1.19 -7.23
CA LEU A 76 6.49 0.20 -7.62
C LEU A 76 5.53 0.29 -8.82
N ARG A 77 5.70 -0.60 -9.82
CA ARG A 77 4.76 -0.67 -10.94
C ARG A 77 3.37 -1.10 -10.52
N ALA A 78 3.25 -2.13 -9.66
CA ALA A 78 1.97 -2.61 -9.17
C ALA A 78 1.23 -1.53 -8.36
N LEU A 79 1.93 -0.81 -7.47
CA LEU A 79 1.39 0.34 -6.75
C LEU A 79 0.90 1.42 -7.72
N ALA A 80 1.72 1.83 -8.69
CA ALA A 80 1.34 2.86 -9.67
C ALA A 80 0.12 2.43 -10.50
N ASP A 81 0.06 1.17 -10.93
CA ASP A 81 -1.09 0.60 -11.66
C ASP A 81 -2.36 0.62 -10.79
N SER A 82 -2.26 0.31 -9.50
CA SER A 82 -3.38 0.33 -8.57
C SER A 82 -3.92 1.75 -8.31
N LEU A 83 -3.03 2.75 -8.28
CA LEU A 83 -3.40 4.16 -8.16
C LEU A 83 -4.08 4.67 -9.42
N LEU A 84 -3.58 4.31 -10.61
CA LEU A 84 -4.22 4.67 -11.88
C LEU A 84 -5.59 4.00 -12.07
N ALA A 85 -5.82 2.86 -11.43
CA ALA A 85 -7.08 2.13 -11.47
C ALA A 85 -8.16 2.72 -10.55
N GLN A 86 -7.83 3.65 -9.65
CA GLN A 86 -8.77 4.22 -8.68
C GLN A 86 -9.99 4.86 -9.36
N THR A 87 -11.16 4.68 -8.75
CA THR A 87 -12.41 5.29 -9.22
C THR A 87 -12.55 6.75 -8.79
N HIS A 88 -11.91 7.14 -7.70
CA HIS A 88 -11.75 8.53 -7.30
C HIS A 88 -10.60 9.17 -8.10
N GLY A 89 -10.84 10.32 -8.71
CA GLY A 89 -9.86 10.99 -9.59
C GLY A 89 -9.01 12.07 -8.92
N ALA A 90 -9.51 12.66 -7.81
CA ALA A 90 -8.87 13.79 -7.13
C ALA A 90 -7.80 13.30 -6.12
N TRP A 91 -6.74 12.70 -6.63
CA TRP A 91 -5.59 12.26 -5.83
C TRP A 91 -4.26 12.69 -6.45
N GLU A 92 -3.25 12.72 -5.62
CA GLU A 92 -1.85 12.75 -6.04
C GLU A 92 -1.08 11.67 -5.27
N ALA A 93 0.06 11.21 -5.80
CA ALA A 93 0.94 10.28 -5.12
C ALA A 93 2.32 10.91 -4.95
N CYS A 94 2.73 11.10 -3.70
CA CYS A 94 3.99 11.69 -3.29
C CYS A 94 4.98 10.57 -2.95
N LEU A 95 5.79 10.14 -3.93
CA LEU A 95 6.82 9.11 -3.76
C LEU A 95 8.15 9.77 -3.42
N TYR A 96 8.65 9.52 -2.22
CA TYR A 96 9.95 10.03 -1.80
C TYR A 96 10.97 8.89 -1.73
N ASP A 97 11.96 8.92 -2.60
CA ASP A 97 13.09 7.99 -2.57
C ASP A 97 14.13 8.42 -1.54
N GLY A 98 14.29 7.64 -0.48
CA GLY A 98 15.24 7.87 0.59
C GLY A 98 16.71 7.56 0.20
N GLY A 99 17.14 7.92 -1.00
CA GLY A 99 18.50 7.68 -1.44
C GLY A 99 18.76 6.22 -1.82
N SER A 100 17.87 5.61 -2.60
CA SER A 100 18.08 4.25 -3.11
C SER A 100 19.39 4.11 -3.86
N THR A 101 20.14 3.08 -3.54
CA THR A 101 21.39 2.68 -4.22
C THR A 101 21.13 1.86 -5.47
N SER A 102 19.93 1.26 -5.60
CA SER A 102 19.51 0.50 -6.77
C SER A 102 19.16 1.42 -7.94
N ALA A 103 19.95 1.33 -9.02
CA ALA A 103 19.65 2.04 -10.26
C ALA A 103 18.30 1.62 -10.88
N GLU A 104 17.87 0.38 -10.67
CA GLU A 104 16.59 -0.14 -11.16
C GLU A 104 15.41 0.52 -10.44
N THR A 105 15.52 0.74 -9.12
CA THR A 105 14.53 1.46 -8.32
C THR A 105 14.37 2.89 -8.85
N ARG A 106 15.47 3.60 -9.04
CA ARG A 106 15.47 4.99 -9.52
C ARG A 106 14.85 5.10 -10.92
N LYS A 107 15.25 4.24 -11.86
CA LYS A 107 14.64 4.16 -13.19
C LYS A 107 13.15 3.88 -13.16
N ALA A 108 12.70 3.01 -12.25
CA ALA A 108 11.28 2.72 -12.10
C ALA A 108 10.49 3.94 -11.60
N LEU A 109 11.04 4.70 -10.64
CA LEU A 109 10.44 5.93 -10.14
C LEU A 109 10.39 7.03 -11.20
N GLU A 110 11.46 7.22 -11.96
CA GLU A 110 11.51 8.14 -13.10
C GLU A 110 10.45 7.79 -14.17
N ALA A 111 10.32 6.49 -14.48
CA ALA A 111 9.29 6.02 -15.39
C ALA A 111 7.86 6.25 -14.86
N ILE A 112 7.63 6.12 -13.54
CA ILE A 112 6.34 6.40 -12.93
C ILE A 112 6.01 7.89 -12.99
N ALA A 113 6.97 8.76 -12.72
CA ALA A 113 6.78 10.21 -12.72
C ALA A 113 6.25 10.77 -14.07
N VAL A 114 6.58 10.10 -15.17
CA VAL A 114 6.15 10.54 -16.52
C VAL A 114 4.85 9.86 -16.99
N ARG A 115 4.30 8.90 -16.24
CA ARG A 115 3.09 8.17 -16.64
C ARG A 115 1.82 9.01 -16.49
N ASP A 116 1.77 9.83 -15.44
CA ASP A 116 0.62 10.67 -15.11
C ASP A 116 1.09 11.82 -14.22
N SER A 117 0.56 13.02 -14.45
CA SER A 117 0.93 14.24 -13.72
C SER A 117 0.62 14.21 -12.22
N ARG A 118 -0.22 13.28 -11.79
CA ARG A 118 -0.54 13.07 -10.37
C ARG A 118 0.58 12.38 -9.59
N PHE A 119 1.55 11.75 -10.27
CA PHE A 119 2.74 11.19 -9.62
C PHE A 119 3.79 12.27 -9.41
N ARG A 120 4.12 12.52 -8.17
CA ARG A 120 5.17 13.43 -7.74
C ARG A 120 6.28 12.62 -7.10
N VAL A 121 7.44 12.62 -7.73
CA VAL A 121 8.62 11.86 -7.28
C VAL A 121 9.72 12.81 -6.87
N ALA A 122 10.31 12.57 -5.70
CA ALA A 122 11.50 13.27 -5.24
C ALA A 122 12.56 12.28 -4.77
N PHE A 123 13.83 12.64 -4.96
CA PHE A 123 14.98 11.81 -4.65
C PHE A 123 15.81 12.45 -3.53
N GLY A 124 15.94 11.74 -2.42
CA GLY A 124 16.82 12.11 -1.32
C GLY A 124 18.26 11.68 -1.54
N ALA A 125 19.17 12.31 -0.83
CA ALA A 125 20.59 11.96 -0.86
C ALA A 125 20.92 10.78 0.08
N GLU A 126 20.13 10.60 1.15
CA GLU A 126 20.38 9.62 2.20
C GLU A 126 19.08 9.02 2.74
N ASN A 127 19.17 7.82 3.31
CA ASN A 127 18.04 7.16 3.95
C ASN A 127 17.87 7.66 5.39
N ALA A 128 16.80 8.41 5.64
CA ALA A 128 16.43 8.90 6.97
C ALA A 128 15.53 7.91 7.75
N GLY A 129 15.44 6.65 7.31
CA GLY A 129 14.52 5.65 7.86
C GLY A 129 13.08 5.88 7.47
N ILE A 130 12.19 4.98 7.91
CA ILE A 130 10.76 5.03 7.53
C ILE A 130 10.15 6.39 7.89
N SER A 131 10.20 6.79 9.16
CA SER A 131 9.60 8.05 9.63
C SER A 131 10.18 9.29 8.94
N GLY A 132 11.52 9.33 8.76
CA GLY A 132 12.17 10.45 8.10
C GLY A 132 11.77 10.59 6.63
N ASN A 133 11.74 9.47 5.90
CA ASN A 133 11.34 9.46 4.49
C ASN A 133 9.83 9.76 4.33
N THR A 134 8.98 9.23 5.22
CA THR A 134 7.54 9.55 5.26
C THR A 134 7.33 11.04 5.48
N ASN A 135 8.00 11.66 6.47
CA ASN A 135 7.89 13.08 6.72
C ASN A 135 8.34 13.95 5.52
N ARG A 136 9.32 13.48 4.76
CA ARG A 136 9.76 14.17 3.54
C ARG A 136 8.72 14.02 2.42
N ALA A 137 8.08 12.85 2.29
CA ALA A 137 6.99 12.64 1.35
C ALA A 137 5.74 13.46 1.73
N ILE A 138 5.40 13.58 3.02
CA ILE A 138 4.31 14.44 3.53
C ILE A 138 4.53 15.91 3.11
N LYS A 139 5.77 16.41 3.16
CA LYS A 139 6.08 17.80 2.73
C LYS A 139 5.81 18.05 1.24
N MET A 140 5.67 17.01 0.44
CA MET A 140 5.29 17.12 -0.98
C MET A 140 3.77 17.19 -1.16
N ALA A 141 3.00 16.75 -0.17
CA ALA A 141 1.54 16.65 -0.25
C ALA A 141 0.90 18.04 -0.38
N THR A 142 -0.11 18.14 -1.24
CA THR A 142 -0.92 19.36 -1.44
C THR A 142 -2.41 19.10 -1.24
N GLY A 143 -2.82 17.86 -1.04
CA GLY A 143 -4.19 17.48 -0.68
C GLY A 143 -4.53 17.82 0.76
N GLU A 144 -5.80 17.99 1.03
CA GLU A 144 -6.32 18.26 2.37
C GLU A 144 -6.14 17.04 3.29
N TYR A 145 -6.23 15.84 2.71
CA TYR A 145 -6.07 14.57 3.42
C TYR A 145 -4.86 13.80 2.93
N ILE A 146 -4.22 13.11 3.87
CA ILE A 146 -3.04 12.28 3.63
C ILE A 146 -3.39 10.82 3.84
N ALA A 147 -3.16 9.98 2.83
CA ALA A 147 -3.20 8.53 2.93
C ALA A 147 -1.77 7.98 2.99
N LEU A 148 -1.42 7.31 4.08
CA LEU A 148 -0.13 6.61 4.19
C LEU A 148 -0.23 5.27 3.44
N CYS A 149 0.76 4.97 2.62
CA CYS A 149 0.81 3.73 1.84
C CYS A 149 2.25 3.22 1.73
N ASP A 150 2.45 1.94 1.94
CA ASP A 150 3.76 1.34 1.76
C ASP A 150 4.07 1.09 0.27
N HIS A 151 5.35 1.12 -0.07
CA HIS A 151 5.84 1.05 -1.45
C HIS A 151 5.63 -0.30 -2.15
N ASP A 152 5.24 -1.33 -1.43
CA ASP A 152 4.98 -2.70 -1.90
C ASP A 152 3.50 -3.12 -1.77
N ASP A 153 2.64 -2.21 -1.33
CA ASP A 153 1.20 -2.37 -1.27
C ASP A 153 0.51 -2.04 -2.61
N VAL A 154 -0.72 -2.53 -2.74
CA VAL A 154 -1.64 -2.21 -3.83
C VAL A 154 -3.01 -1.87 -3.26
N LEU A 155 -3.63 -0.81 -3.78
CA LEU A 155 -4.94 -0.38 -3.35
C LEU A 155 -6.05 -1.07 -4.16
N ALA A 156 -7.17 -1.39 -3.50
CA ALA A 156 -8.38 -1.79 -4.20
C ALA A 156 -8.85 -0.66 -5.13
N PRO A 157 -9.48 -0.93 -6.28
CA PRO A 157 -9.84 0.09 -7.26
C PRO A 157 -10.77 1.20 -6.75
N ASP A 158 -11.49 0.94 -5.67
CA ASP A 158 -12.44 1.86 -5.03
C ASP A 158 -11.96 2.40 -3.68
N ALA A 159 -10.72 2.12 -3.28
CA ALA A 159 -10.22 2.49 -1.96
C ALA A 159 -10.28 4.00 -1.72
N LEU A 160 -9.75 4.80 -2.64
CA LEU A 160 -9.76 6.26 -2.50
C LEU A 160 -11.16 6.86 -2.64
N TRP A 161 -12.05 6.22 -3.41
CA TRP A 161 -13.44 6.65 -3.51
C TRP A 161 -14.19 6.47 -2.17
N ARG A 162 -14.00 5.31 -1.50
CA ARG A 162 -14.60 5.06 -0.18
C ARG A 162 -14.06 5.97 0.90
N ILE A 163 -12.78 6.29 0.83
CA ILE A 163 -12.16 7.29 1.72
C ILE A 163 -12.79 8.66 1.47
N ALA A 164 -12.91 9.08 0.21
CA ALA A 164 -13.52 10.35 -0.16
C ALA A 164 -14.99 10.43 0.26
N GLU A 165 -15.77 9.37 0.09
CA GLU A 165 -17.16 9.26 0.56
C GLU A 165 -17.26 9.45 2.07
N ALA A 166 -16.40 8.80 2.84
CA ALA A 166 -16.39 8.93 4.29
C ALA A 166 -15.97 10.34 4.76
N ILE A 167 -15.01 10.95 4.05
CA ILE A 167 -14.58 12.33 4.31
C ILE A 167 -15.74 13.30 4.04
N ASP A 168 -16.38 13.19 2.88
CA ASP A 168 -17.49 14.05 2.48
C ASP A 168 -18.68 13.96 3.46
N ALA A 169 -18.98 12.75 3.94
CA ALA A 169 -20.09 12.50 4.87
C ALA A 169 -19.83 12.94 6.31
N HIS A 170 -18.58 12.85 6.79
CA HIS A 170 -18.27 12.93 8.23
C HIS A 170 -17.21 13.96 8.61
N HIS A 171 -16.44 14.49 7.64
CA HIS A 171 -15.33 15.42 7.86
C HIS A 171 -14.39 15.00 9.00
N PRO A 172 -13.90 13.74 9.02
CA PRO A 172 -13.09 13.23 10.13
C PRO A 172 -11.68 13.83 10.12
N ASP A 173 -11.09 14.07 11.29
CA ASP A 173 -9.67 14.43 11.41
C ASP A 173 -8.74 13.25 11.11
N VAL A 174 -9.18 12.02 11.43
CA VAL A 174 -8.44 10.76 11.20
C VAL A 174 -9.42 9.68 10.76
N LEU A 175 -9.03 8.96 9.71
CA LEU A 175 -9.74 7.80 9.21
C LEU A 175 -8.79 6.60 9.19
N TYR A 176 -9.19 5.49 9.80
CA TYR A 176 -8.43 4.24 9.79
C TYR A 176 -9.36 3.06 9.53
N HIS A 177 -8.78 2.04 8.92
CA HIS A 177 -9.51 0.82 8.54
C HIS A 177 -8.83 -0.40 9.16
#